data_f8e532ba7513ca51a937e2aa4b5b59a4
#
_entry.id   f8e532ba7513ca51a937e2aa4b5b59a4
#
_cell.length_a   1.000
_cell.length_b   1.000
_cell.length_c   1.000
_cell.angle_alpha   90.00
_cell.angle_beta   90.00
_cell.angle_gamma   90.00
#
_symmetry.space_group_name_H-M   'P 1'
#
loop_
_entity.id
_entity.type
_entity.pdbx_description
1 polymer ?
#
loop_
_entity_poly.entity_id
_entity_poly.type
_entity_poly.pdbx_seq_one_letter_code
_entity_poly.pdbx_strand_id
1 'polypeptide(L)'
;MGEYRERTTGEVKSQGEWRAAFPQMALPRVWNTNVCDAMNIDPVLASPAATVGAYQYSARDGVEQNSNGDWVEKYTATDMFVDTTDEDGKKTTKAEHEAAYQATLDANTATANRATRDAKLAETDFYALSDVTMSSEM
;
A
#
# COMPACT_ATOMS: atom_id res chain seq x y z
N MET A 1 12.08 -5.71 10.38
CA MET A 1 12.55 -7.08 10.57
C MET A 1 12.09 -7.94 9.43
N GLY A 2 12.92 -8.88 9.01
CA GLY A 2 12.63 -9.71 7.85
C GLY A 2 11.67 -10.85 8.14
N GLU A 3 11.17 -11.43 7.07
CA GLU A 3 10.44 -12.69 7.10
C GLU A 3 11.35 -13.81 6.66
N TYR A 4 11.05 -15.02 7.09
CA TYR A 4 11.81 -16.23 6.74
C TYR A 4 10.83 -17.34 6.39
N ARG A 5 11.21 -18.16 5.41
CA ARG A 5 10.40 -19.28 4.92
C ARG A 5 11.04 -20.61 5.34
N GLU A 6 10.27 -21.49 5.95
CA GLU A 6 10.75 -22.82 6.27
C GLU A 6 10.86 -23.69 5.01
N ARG A 7 12.00 -24.35 4.84
CA ARG A 7 12.32 -25.09 3.61
C ARG A 7 11.45 -26.32 3.40
N THR A 8 11.05 -26.98 4.48
CA THR A 8 10.28 -28.22 4.40
C THR A 8 8.79 -27.98 4.21
N THR A 9 8.18 -27.09 5.01
CA THR A 9 6.73 -26.84 4.97
C THR A 9 6.34 -25.67 4.09
N GLY A 10 7.27 -24.75 3.80
CA GLY A 10 6.97 -23.54 3.06
C GLY A 10 6.34 -22.45 3.94
N GLU A 11 6.26 -22.64 5.23
CA GLU A 11 5.66 -21.68 6.16
C GLU A 11 6.50 -20.42 6.25
N VAL A 12 5.85 -19.26 6.15
CA VAL A 12 6.51 -17.96 6.22
C VAL A 12 6.09 -17.25 7.51
N LYS A 13 7.08 -16.85 8.29
CA LYS A 13 6.87 -16.13 9.55
C LYS A 13 7.89 -15.01 9.67
N SER A 14 7.56 -14.01 10.46
CA SER A 14 8.50 -12.96 10.81
C SER A 14 9.60 -13.48 11.72
N GLN A 15 10.71 -12.74 11.83
CA GLN A 15 11.79 -13.10 12.74
C GLN A 15 11.30 -13.27 14.19
N GLY A 16 10.43 -12.37 14.65
CA GLY A 16 9.85 -12.44 15.97
C GLY A 16 9.00 -13.69 16.20
N GLU A 17 8.23 -14.08 15.20
CA GLU A 17 7.42 -15.29 15.25
C GLU A 17 8.28 -16.55 15.29
N TRP A 18 9.37 -16.59 14.52
CA TRP A 18 10.33 -17.70 14.55
C TRP A 18 11.03 -17.79 15.90
N ARG A 19 11.37 -16.65 16.51
CA ARG A 19 11.94 -16.65 17.87
C ARG A 19 10.98 -17.23 18.89
N ALA A 20 9.71 -16.91 18.78
CA ALA A 20 8.67 -17.44 19.66
C ALA A 20 8.47 -18.95 19.47
N ALA A 21 8.64 -19.43 18.23
CA ALA A 21 8.54 -20.86 17.93
C ALA A 21 9.72 -21.68 18.50
N PHE A 22 10.87 -21.04 18.71
CA PHE A 22 12.07 -21.68 19.23
C PHE A 22 12.58 -20.96 20.50
N PRO A 23 11.79 -20.96 21.59
CA PRO A 23 12.12 -20.18 22.78
C PRO A 23 13.36 -20.66 23.51
N GLN A 24 13.79 -21.90 23.27
CA GLN A 24 14.95 -22.49 23.93
C GLN A 24 16.26 -22.26 23.17
N MET A 25 16.18 -21.68 21.97
CA MET A 25 17.36 -21.39 21.16
C MET A 25 17.86 -19.97 21.45
N ALA A 26 19.16 -19.85 21.68
CA ALA A 26 19.81 -18.55 21.83
C ALA A 26 20.08 -17.99 20.42
N LEU A 27 19.12 -17.24 19.89
CA LEU A 27 19.21 -16.68 18.55
C LEU A 27 19.82 -15.28 18.58
N PRO A 28 20.76 -14.95 17.68
CA PRO A 28 21.33 -13.63 17.61
C PRO A 28 20.31 -12.60 17.10
N ARG A 29 20.64 -11.33 17.22
CA ARG A 29 19.78 -10.26 16.74
C ARG A 29 19.70 -10.25 15.22
N VAL A 30 20.84 -10.48 14.57
CA VAL A 30 20.94 -10.54 13.10
C VAL A 30 21.15 -11.99 12.69
N TRP A 31 20.31 -12.48 11.81
CA TRP A 31 20.40 -13.87 11.33
C TRP A 31 21.15 -13.89 10.00
N ASN A 32 22.26 -14.63 10.02
CA ASN A 32 23.06 -14.89 8.82
C ASN A 32 22.70 -16.25 8.21
N THR A 33 23.42 -16.64 7.16
CA THR A 33 23.20 -17.91 6.47
C THR A 33 23.33 -19.10 7.42
N ASN A 34 24.29 -19.05 8.35
CA ASN A 34 24.50 -20.15 9.30
C ASN A 34 23.30 -20.36 10.23
N VAL A 35 22.71 -19.27 10.72
CA VAL A 35 21.51 -19.34 11.56
C VAL A 35 20.33 -19.86 10.76
N CYS A 36 20.15 -19.38 9.55
CA CYS A 36 19.08 -19.85 8.67
C CYS A 36 19.22 -21.33 8.34
N ASP A 37 20.43 -21.79 8.06
CA ASP A 37 20.69 -23.20 7.81
C ASP A 37 20.40 -24.08 9.02
N ALA A 38 20.77 -23.61 10.21
CA ALA A 38 20.50 -24.32 11.45
C ALA A 38 19.02 -24.45 11.75
N MET A 39 18.22 -23.45 11.36
CA MET A 39 16.77 -23.45 11.56
C MET A 39 16.00 -24.04 10.37
N ASN A 40 16.67 -24.37 9.29
CA ASN A 40 16.08 -24.86 8.04
C ASN A 40 15.11 -23.85 7.43
N ILE A 41 15.50 -22.58 7.42
CA ILE A 41 14.72 -21.48 6.85
C ILE A 41 15.55 -20.69 5.85
N ASP A 42 14.88 -19.96 4.98
CA ASP A 42 15.50 -19.04 4.03
C ASP A 42 14.94 -17.62 4.25
N PRO A 43 15.77 -16.58 4.10
CA PRO A 43 15.27 -15.22 4.20
C PRO A 43 14.35 -14.89 3.03
N VAL A 44 13.29 -14.12 3.30
CA VAL A 44 12.39 -13.61 2.28
C VAL A 44 12.77 -12.14 2.03
N LEU A 45 13.19 -11.86 0.81
CA LEU A 45 13.63 -10.51 0.43
C LEU A 45 12.44 -9.65 0.02
N ALA A 46 12.60 -8.34 0.14
CA ALA A 46 11.59 -7.39 -0.28
C ALA A 46 11.45 -7.40 -1.81
N SER A 47 10.25 -7.16 -2.28
CA SER A 47 9.94 -7.09 -3.71
C SER A 47 9.02 -5.89 -3.95
N PRO A 48 9.09 -5.25 -5.13
CA PRO A 48 8.18 -4.16 -5.44
C PRO A 48 6.74 -4.64 -5.52
N ALA A 49 5.80 -3.72 -5.30
CA ALA A 49 4.38 -3.99 -5.45
C ALA A 49 4.06 -4.38 -6.90
N ALA A 50 2.97 -5.14 -7.09
CA ALA A 50 2.52 -5.49 -8.42
C ALA A 50 2.08 -4.24 -9.20
N THR A 51 2.25 -4.27 -10.51
CA THR A 51 1.71 -3.23 -11.39
C THR A 51 0.19 -3.39 -11.42
N VAL A 52 -0.53 -2.33 -11.09
CA VAL A 52 -1.99 -2.37 -10.96
C VAL A 52 -2.66 -1.38 -11.89
N GLY A 53 -3.89 -1.70 -12.31
CA GLY A 53 -4.75 -0.79 -13.04
C GLY A 53 -5.47 0.19 -12.12
N ALA A 54 -6.33 1.03 -12.72
CA ALA A 54 -7.01 2.10 -11.99
C ALA A 54 -7.91 1.62 -10.85
N TYR A 55 -8.46 0.42 -10.96
CA TYR A 55 -9.38 -0.14 -9.97
C TYR A 55 -8.85 -1.44 -9.37
N GLN A 56 -7.55 -1.49 -9.21
CA GLN A 56 -6.86 -2.63 -8.62
C GLN A 56 -5.90 -2.16 -7.54
N TYR A 57 -5.53 -3.07 -6.67
CA TYR A 57 -4.51 -2.83 -5.66
C TYR A 57 -3.53 -3.99 -5.64
N SER A 58 -2.33 -3.72 -5.16
CA SER A 58 -1.31 -4.75 -4.98
C SER A 58 -1.54 -5.45 -3.64
N ALA A 59 -1.77 -6.74 -3.68
CA ALA A 59 -1.98 -7.56 -2.48
C ALA A 59 -0.84 -8.55 -2.31
N ARG A 60 -0.46 -8.79 -1.06
CA ARG A 60 0.53 -9.81 -0.74
C ARG A 60 -0.06 -11.20 -1.03
N ASP A 61 0.66 -12.00 -1.78
CA ASP A 61 0.25 -13.35 -2.18
C ASP A 61 1.39 -14.35 -1.92
N GLY A 62 1.83 -14.41 -0.66
CA GLY A 62 2.86 -15.34 -0.25
C GLY A 62 4.25 -14.93 -0.69
N VAL A 63 5.03 -15.89 -1.13
CA VAL A 63 6.41 -15.68 -1.59
C VAL A 63 6.65 -16.48 -2.87
N GLU A 64 7.66 -16.07 -3.63
CA GLU A 64 8.08 -16.78 -4.84
C GLU A 64 9.60 -16.77 -4.95
N GLN A 65 10.13 -17.67 -5.76
CA GLN A 65 11.56 -17.67 -6.05
C GLN A 65 11.82 -16.79 -7.27
N ASN A 66 12.83 -15.92 -7.15
CA ASN A 66 13.25 -15.12 -8.29
C ASN A 66 14.23 -15.90 -9.20
N SER A 67 14.72 -15.24 -10.24
CA SER A 67 15.64 -15.88 -11.20
C SER A 67 16.98 -16.28 -10.57
N ASN A 68 17.35 -15.69 -9.44
CA ASN A 68 18.58 -16.02 -8.72
C ASN A 68 18.38 -17.18 -7.72
N GLY A 69 17.16 -17.66 -7.55
CA GLY A 69 16.84 -18.71 -6.59
C GLY A 69 16.54 -18.21 -5.18
N ASP A 70 16.48 -16.89 -4.98
CA ASP A 70 16.15 -16.30 -3.70
C ASP A 70 14.64 -16.25 -3.51
N TRP A 71 14.18 -16.39 -2.26
CA TRP A 71 12.77 -16.21 -1.93
C TRP A 71 12.47 -14.73 -1.74
N VAL A 72 11.45 -14.24 -2.42
CA VAL A 72 11.04 -12.84 -2.38
C VAL A 72 9.55 -12.74 -2.12
N GLU A 73 9.14 -11.59 -1.62
CA GLU A 73 7.72 -11.30 -1.44
C GLU A 73 7.01 -11.32 -2.79
N LYS A 74 5.86 -11.98 -2.84
CA LYS A 74 5.02 -12.02 -4.03
C LYS A 74 3.83 -11.10 -3.85
N TYR A 75 3.58 -10.27 -4.85
CA TYR A 75 2.42 -9.40 -4.88
C TYR A 75 1.63 -9.64 -6.17
N THR A 76 0.33 -9.62 -6.05
CA THR A 76 -0.58 -9.78 -7.20
C THR A 76 -1.51 -8.59 -7.30
N ALA A 77 -1.89 -8.23 -8.53
CA ALA A 77 -2.90 -7.22 -8.76
C ALA A 77 -4.27 -7.82 -8.45
N THR A 78 -5.01 -7.18 -7.58
CA THR A 78 -6.33 -7.66 -7.14
C THR A 78 -7.36 -6.58 -7.46
N ASP A 79 -8.49 -6.99 -7.99
CA ASP A 79 -9.59 -6.07 -8.28
C ASP A 79 -10.18 -5.51 -6.99
N MET A 80 -10.39 -4.20 -6.94
CA MET A 80 -11.02 -3.54 -5.79
C MET A 80 -12.49 -3.88 -5.67
N PHE A 81 -13.14 -4.13 -6.80
CA PHE A 81 -14.58 -4.30 -6.88
C PHE A 81 -14.96 -5.59 -7.59
N VAL A 82 -16.05 -6.18 -7.15
CA VAL A 82 -16.67 -7.35 -7.77
C VAL A 82 -18.18 -7.11 -7.81
N ASP A 83 -18.88 -7.91 -8.59
CA ASP A 83 -20.35 -7.88 -8.59
C ASP A 83 -20.87 -8.20 -7.19
N THR A 84 -21.79 -7.41 -6.67
CA THR A 84 -22.39 -7.62 -5.35
C THR A 84 -23.91 -7.65 -5.46
N THR A 85 -24.54 -8.33 -4.50
CA THR A 85 -26.00 -8.35 -4.36
C THR A 85 -26.34 -7.94 -2.93
N ASP A 86 -27.22 -6.96 -2.75
CA ASP A 86 -27.62 -6.50 -1.43
C ASP A 86 -28.73 -7.39 -0.83
N GLU A 87 -29.17 -7.06 0.38
CA GLU A 87 -30.20 -7.82 1.10
C GLU A 87 -31.54 -7.81 0.38
N ASP A 88 -31.81 -6.76 -0.38
CA ASP A 88 -33.05 -6.62 -1.16
C ASP A 88 -33.00 -7.35 -2.50
N GLY A 89 -31.87 -7.98 -2.81
CA GLY A 89 -31.67 -8.69 -4.07
C GLY A 89 -31.21 -7.80 -5.21
N LYS A 90 -30.90 -6.54 -4.94
CA LYS A 90 -30.39 -5.61 -5.95
C LYS A 90 -28.94 -5.94 -6.26
N LYS A 91 -28.67 -6.18 -7.54
CA LYS A 91 -27.30 -6.45 -8.01
C LYS A 91 -26.61 -5.17 -8.42
N THR A 92 -25.39 -4.98 -7.94
CA THR A 92 -24.50 -3.91 -8.38
C THR A 92 -23.32 -4.55 -9.08
N THR A 93 -23.06 -4.18 -10.32
CA THR A 93 -21.99 -4.77 -11.12
C THR A 93 -20.65 -4.15 -10.75
N LYS A 94 -19.56 -4.85 -11.06
CA LYS A 94 -18.21 -4.34 -10.93
C LYS A 94 -18.05 -2.98 -11.59
N ALA A 95 -18.57 -2.83 -12.81
CA ALA A 95 -18.53 -1.56 -13.57
C ALA A 95 -19.24 -0.42 -12.84
N GLU A 96 -20.38 -0.71 -12.20
CA GLU A 96 -21.10 0.29 -11.40
C GLU A 96 -20.31 0.73 -10.17
N HIS A 97 -19.66 -0.21 -9.49
CA HIS A 97 -18.77 0.09 -8.35
C HIS A 97 -17.59 0.95 -8.80
N GLU A 98 -16.98 0.62 -9.91
CA GLU A 98 -15.85 1.38 -10.47
C GLU A 98 -16.28 2.80 -10.83
N ALA A 99 -17.46 2.96 -11.43
CA ALA A 99 -18.01 4.28 -11.78
C ALA A 99 -18.27 5.13 -10.54
N ALA A 100 -18.84 4.54 -9.49
CA ALA A 100 -19.09 5.23 -8.22
C ALA A 100 -17.78 5.65 -7.54
N TYR A 101 -16.78 4.79 -7.55
CA TYR A 101 -15.46 5.09 -6.99
C TYR A 101 -14.79 6.23 -7.78
N GLN A 102 -14.83 6.18 -9.10
CA GLN A 102 -14.27 7.23 -9.96
C GLN A 102 -14.96 8.57 -9.69
N ALA A 103 -16.28 8.58 -9.55
CA ALA A 103 -17.02 9.79 -9.23
C ALA A 103 -16.58 10.37 -7.87
N THR A 104 -16.31 9.53 -6.88
CA THR A 104 -15.80 9.96 -5.58
C THR A 104 -14.40 10.57 -5.71
N LEU A 105 -13.52 9.95 -6.48
CA LEU A 105 -12.17 10.48 -6.72
C LEU A 105 -12.23 11.82 -7.44
N ASP A 106 -13.09 11.94 -8.44
CA ASP A 106 -13.27 13.19 -9.18
C ASP A 106 -13.80 14.31 -8.28
N ALA A 107 -14.77 14.00 -7.42
CA ALA A 107 -15.31 14.95 -6.44
C ALA A 107 -14.23 15.40 -5.45
N ASN A 108 -13.43 14.47 -4.94
CA ASN A 108 -12.34 14.78 -4.02
C ASN A 108 -11.27 15.65 -4.69
N THR A 109 -10.92 15.36 -5.94
CA THR A 109 -9.98 16.14 -6.71
C THR A 109 -10.52 17.55 -6.97
N ALA A 110 -11.78 17.68 -7.33
CA ALA A 110 -12.44 18.99 -7.53
C ALA A 110 -12.43 19.80 -6.24
N THR A 111 -12.73 19.18 -5.10
CA THR A 111 -12.70 19.84 -3.79
C THR A 111 -11.29 20.33 -3.45
N ALA A 112 -10.28 19.49 -3.65
CA ALA A 112 -8.89 19.87 -3.40
C ALA A 112 -8.44 21.01 -4.31
N ASN A 113 -8.83 20.98 -5.59
CA ASN A 113 -8.50 22.03 -6.53
C ASN A 113 -9.17 23.36 -6.17
N ARG A 114 -10.43 23.32 -5.71
CA ARG A 114 -11.15 24.52 -5.23
C ARG A 114 -10.44 25.11 -4.03
N ALA A 115 -10.06 24.29 -3.05
CA ALA A 115 -9.35 24.75 -1.86
C ALA A 115 -8.03 25.41 -2.23
N THR A 116 -7.25 24.84 -3.16
CA THR A 116 -6.00 25.40 -3.63
C THR A 116 -6.25 26.75 -4.34
N ARG A 117 -7.26 26.82 -5.20
CA ARG A 117 -7.62 28.04 -5.90
C ARG A 117 -8.05 29.13 -4.92
N ASP A 118 -8.88 28.79 -3.95
CA ASP A 118 -9.38 29.75 -2.96
C ASP A 118 -8.22 30.30 -2.11
N ALA A 119 -7.28 29.45 -1.73
CA ALA A 119 -6.09 29.91 -1.01
C ALA A 119 -5.25 30.88 -1.83
N LYS A 120 -5.07 30.63 -3.12
CA LYS A 120 -4.33 31.52 -4.02
C LYS A 120 -5.07 32.84 -4.24
N LEU A 121 -6.39 32.81 -4.37
CA LEU A 121 -7.21 34.01 -4.51
C LEU A 121 -7.16 34.86 -3.26
N ALA A 122 -7.23 34.27 -2.08
CA ALA A 122 -7.11 34.97 -0.82
C ALA A 122 -5.76 35.69 -0.69
N GLU A 123 -4.68 35.03 -1.11
CA GLU A 123 -3.35 35.61 -1.13
C GLU A 123 -3.30 36.83 -2.08
N THR A 124 -3.87 36.70 -3.26
CA THR A 124 -3.93 37.79 -4.24
C THR A 124 -4.79 38.95 -3.75
N ASP A 125 -5.92 38.67 -3.13
CA ASP A 125 -6.81 39.70 -2.58
C ASP A 125 -6.12 40.53 -1.49
N PHE A 126 -5.28 39.88 -0.69
CA PHE A 126 -4.48 40.56 0.34
C PHE A 126 -3.56 41.59 -0.31
N TYR A 127 -2.88 41.27 -1.38
CA TYR A 127 -2.00 42.19 -2.10
C TYR A 127 -2.80 43.33 -2.74
N ALA A 128 -3.97 43.07 -3.28
CA ALA A 128 -4.85 44.08 -3.87
C ALA A 128 -5.33 45.09 -2.82
N LEU A 129 -5.67 44.61 -1.62
CA LEU A 129 -6.08 45.47 -0.51
C LEU A 129 -4.95 46.39 -0.04
N SER A 130 -3.71 45.88 0.00
CA SER A 130 -2.53 46.67 0.35
C SER A 130 -2.31 47.80 -0.66
N ASP A 131 -2.44 47.51 -1.96
CA ASP A 131 -2.29 48.49 -3.02
C ASP A 131 -3.35 49.58 -2.92
N VAL A 132 -4.60 49.22 -2.67
CA VAL A 132 -5.71 50.16 -2.53
C VAL A 132 -5.48 51.07 -1.31
N THR A 133 -5.01 50.50 -0.20
CA THR A 133 -4.69 51.30 1.01
C THR A 133 -3.61 52.33 0.72
N MET A 134 -2.55 51.90 0.03
CA MET A 134 -1.45 52.81 -0.37
C MET A 134 -1.93 53.92 -1.28
N SER A 135 -2.79 53.62 -2.22
CA SER A 135 -3.37 54.60 -3.13
C SER A 135 -4.23 55.61 -2.41
N SER A 136 -4.97 55.23 -1.40
CA SER A 136 -5.84 56.13 -0.67
C SER A 136 -5.12 57.14 0.23
N GLU A 137 -3.85 56.86 0.58
CA GLU A 137 -3.01 57.76 1.34
C GLU A 137 -2.42 58.90 0.48
N MET A 138 -2.46 58.73 -0.79
CA MET A 138 -2.01 59.78 -1.71
C MET A 138 -3.16 60.75 -2.07
#